data_9ee016b1dfe9111eadf0fd9c24171e99
#
_entry.id   9ee016b1dfe9111eadf0fd9c24171e99
#
_cell.length_a   1.000
_cell.length_b   1.000
_cell.length_c   1.000
_cell.angle_alpha   90.00
_cell.angle_beta   90.00
_cell.angle_gamma   90.00
#
_symmetry.space_group_name_H-M   'P 1'
#
loop_
_entity.id
_entity.type
_entity.pdbx_description
1 polymer ?
#
loop_
_entity_poly.entity_id
_entity_poly.type
_entity_poly.pdbx_seq_one_letter_code
_entity_poly.pdbx_strand_id
1 'polypeptide(L)'
;DNIRLHDDDARRLLPRLTPGLIGRVYLLYSDPWPKKRHWNRRFVQRDTLDQLARILAPGGLFRFATDHMGHARWALGLAANHPDFQWTAQGPEDWRTRWADGYPTRYEEKGLAGPHRVYLEFRRRGG
;
A
#
# COMPACT_ATOMS: atom_id res chain seq x y z
N ASP A 1 -14.97 6.23 -3.23
CA ASP A 1 -13.96 6.81 -4.10
C ASP A 1 -12.62 6.14 -3.91
N ASN A 2 -11.88 6.07 -5.00
CA ASN A 2 -10.58 5.43 -5.02
C ASN A 2 -9.51 6.46 -5.36
N ILE A 3 -8.33 6.32 -4.76
CA ILE A 3 -7.18 7.12 -5.14
C ILE A 3 -5.97 6.23 -5.37
N ARG A 4 -5.11 6.64 -6.29
CA ARG A 4 -3.82 6.03 -6.53
C ARG A 4 -2.75 7.06 -6.12
N LEU A 5 -1.85 6.64 -5.25
CA LEU A 5 -0.82 7.53 -4.73
C LEU A 5 0.46 7.43 -5.55
N HIS A 6 1.11 8.59 -5.74
CA HIS A 6 2.46 8.70 -6.25
C HIS A 6 3.35 9.21 -5.12
N ASP A 7 4.50 8.61 -4.92
CA ASP A 7 5.39 8.87 -3.79
C ASP A 7 5.70 10.36 -3.59
N ASP A 8 6.00 11.04 -4.70
CA ASP A 8 6.52 12.40 -4.65
C ASP A 8 5.53 13.38 -4.02
N ASP A 9 4.24 13.17 -4.25
CA ASP A 9 3.20 14.12 -3.82
C ASP A 9 2.34 13.59 -2.68
N ALA A 10 2.38 12.29 -2.42
CA ALA A 10 1.45 11.66 -1.49
C ALA A 10 1.52 12.24 -0.09
N ARG A 11 2.72 12.48 0.42
CA ARG A 11 2.90 13.02 1.78
C ARG A 11 2.35 14.41 1.95
N ARG A 12 2.33 15.20 0.87
CA ARG A 12 1.75 16.56 0.89
C ARG A 12 0.24 16.51 0.74
N LEU A 13 -0.25 15.55 -0.04
CA LEU A 13 -1.68 15.46 -0.34
C LEU A 13 -2.47 14.89 0.83
N LEU A 14 -1.96 13.83 1.48
CA LEU A 14 -2.71 13.10 2.50
C LEU A 14 -3.31 13.97 3.60
N PRO A 15 -2.55 14.91 4.22
CA PRO A 15 -3.12 15.74 5.28
C PRO A 15 -4.28 16.64 4.84
N ARG A 16 -4.39 16.89 3.54
CA ARG A 16 -5.43 17.78 2.99
C ARG A 16 -6.73 17.05 2.64
N LEU A 17 -6.73 15.72 2.66
CA LEU A 17 -7.90 14.95 2.30
C LEU A 17 -8.87 14.85 3.47
N THR A 18 -10.17 14.87 3.14
CA THR A 18 -11.23 14.77 4.13
C THR A 18 -11.24 13.37 4.77
N PRO A 19 -11.37 13.30 6.11
CA PRO A 19 -11.42 12.00 6.78
C PRO A 19 -12.59 11.14 6.32
N GLY A 20 -12.34 9.83 6.23
CA GLY A 20 -13.38 8.82 6.07
C GLY A 20 -14.10 8.80 4.73
N LEU A 21 -13.57 9.45 3.69
CA LEU A 21 -14.26 9.51 2.39
C LEU A 21 -13.73 8.53 1.35
N ILE A 22 -12.50 8.02 1.51
CA ILE A 22 -11.86 7.24 0.48
C ILE A 22 -12.15 5.75 0.69
N GLY A 23 -12.66 5.08 -0.34
CA GLY A 23 -12.93 3.65 -0.27
C GLY A 23 -11.71 2.78 -0.47
N ARG A 24 -10.81 3.18 -1.38
CA ARG A 24 -9.60 2.42 -1.68
C ARG A 24 -8.43 3.35 -1.96
N VAL A 25 -7.26 2.99 -1.45
CA VAL A 25 -5.99 3.66 -1.73
C VAL A 25 -5.05 2.64 -2.34
N TYR A 26 -4.42 2.99 -3.45
CA TYR A 26 -3.44 2.16 -4.13
C TYR A 26 -2.08 2.81 -4.08
N LEU A 27 -1.07 2.07 -3.67
CA LEU A 27 0.34 2.46 -3.76
C LEU A 27 1.06 1.35 -4.52
N LEU A 28 1.35 1.60 -5.79
CA LEU A 28 1.81 0.58 -6.72
C LEU A 28 3.24 0.88 -7.18
N TYR A 29 4.17 -0.04 -6.87
CA TYR A 29 5.56 0.03 -7.30
C TYR A 29 6.26 1.34 -6.93
N SER A 30 6.04 1.79 -5.69
CA SER A 30 6.75 2.94 -5.14
C SER A 30 8.23 2.63 -4.95
N ASP A 31 9.05 3.67 -4.81
CA ASP A 31 10.50 3.51 -4.67
C ASP A 31 10.85 2.66 -3.45
N PRO A 32 11.59 1.54 -3.65
CA PRO A 32 11.87 0.60 -2.56
C PRO A 32 12.99 1.05 -1.64
N TRP A 33 13.85 1.99 -2.08
CA TRP A 33 15.00 2.47 -1.30
C TRP A 33 15.74 1.30 -0.65
N PRO A 34 16.47 0.46 -1.42
CA PRO A 34 17.01 -0.81 -0.91
C PRO A 34 18.08 -0.66 0.15
N LYS A 35 18.83 0.45 0.15
CA LYS A 35 19.90 0.67 1.13
C LYS A 35 19.31 1.06 2.47
N LYS A 36 19.80 0.43 3.54
CA LYS A 36 19.31 0.66 4.90
C LYS A 36 19.28 2.15 5.30
N ARG A 37 20.32 2.91 4.92
CA ARG A 37 20.39 4.35 5.23
C ARG A 37 19.27 5.18 4.59
N HIS A 38 18.54 4.61 3.61
CA HIS A 38 17.44 5.29 2.92
C HIS A 38 16.06 4.75 3.28
N TRP A 39 15.95 3.79 4.21
CA TRP A 39 14.65 3.19 4.53
C TRP A 39 13.63 4.20 5.05
N ASN A 40 14.10 5.27 5.69
CA ASN A 40 13.22 6.35 6.14
C ASN A 40 12.58 7.14 4.98
N ARG A 41 13.04 6.94 3.75
CA ARG A 41 12.46 7.55 2.54
C ARG A 41 11.33 6.72 1.95
N ARG A 42 11.16 5.47 2.39
CA ARG A 42 10.05 4.64 1.94
C ARG A 42 8.73 5.30 2.32
N PHE A 43 7.74 5.22 1.43
CA PHE A 43 6.45 5.86 1.69
C PHE A 43 5.77 5.27 2.92
N VAL A 44 5.76 3.93 3.05
CA VAL A 44 5.09 3.27 4.17
C VAL A 44 5.90 3.49 5.44
N GLN A 45 5.37 4.34 6.31
CA GLN A 45 5.88 4.67 7.62
C GLN A 45 4.71 4.73 8.59
N ARG A 46 4.98 4.81 9.89
CA ARG A 46 3.89 4.89 10.87
C ARG A 46 3.01 6.13 10.63
N ASP A 47 3.62 7.27 10.38
CA ASP A 47 2.89 8.52 10.16
C ASP A 47 2.04 8.50 8.89
N THR A 48 2.55 7.93 7.79
CA THR A 48 1.77 7.82 6.56
C THR A 48 0.63 6.82 6.71
N LEU A 49 0.85 5.72 7.44
CA LEU A 49 -0.21 4.76 7.76
C LEU A 49 -1.30 5.41 8.62
N ASP A 50 -0.93 6.27 9.58
CA ASP A 50 -1.91 7.02 10.37
C ASP A 50 -2.77 7.90 9.47
N GLN A 51 -2.17 8.56 8.48
CA GLN A 51 -2.91 9.38 7.52
C GLN A 51 -3.81 8.55 6.62
N LEU A 52 -3.34 7.39 6.15
CA LEU A 52 -4.17 6.49 5.35
C LEU A 52 -5.38 5.99 6.14
N ALA A 53 -5.17 5.62 7.40
CA ALA A 53 -6.27 5.21 8.27
C ALA A 53 -7.29 6.33 8.46
N ARG A 54 -6.82 7.58 8.56
CA ARG A 54 -7.69 8.73 8.74
C ARG A 54 -8.59 8.97 7.53
N ILE A 55 -8.05 8.88 6.30
CA ILE A 55 -8.80 9.20 5.09
C ILE A 55 -9.67 8.06 4.59
N LEU A 56 -9.33 6.82 4.94
CA LEU A 56 -10.11 5.66 4.52
C LEU A 56 -11.43 5.59 5.30
N ALA A 57 -12.51 5.30 4.57
CA ALA A 57 -13.78 4.97 5.20
C ALA A 57 -13.62 3.68 6.04
N PRO A 58 -14.45 3.48 7.08
CA PRO A 58 -14.45 2.20 7.79
C PRO A 58 -14.66 1.04 6.81
N GLY A 59 -13.80 0.02 6.89
CA GLY A 59 -13.81 -1.08 5.94
C GLY A 59 -13.12 -0.80 4.62
N GLY A 60 -12.62 0.42 4.41
CA GLY A 60 -11.88 0.77 3.20
C GLY A 60 -10.57 0.02 3.10
N LEU A 61 -10.00 -0.05 1.90
CA LEU A 61 -8.86 -0.89 1.61
C LEU A 61 -7.62 -0.06 1.22
N PHE A 62 -6.49 -0.43 1.80
CA PHE A 62 -5.17 0.02 1.35
C PHE A 62 -4.52 -1.14 0.61
N ARG A 63 -4.19 -0.94 -0.67
CA ARG A 63 -3.58 -1.94 -1.53
C ARG A 63 -2.19 -1.50 -1.95
N PHE A 64 -1.22 -2.37 -1.73
CA PHE A 64 0.19 -2.11 -1.97
C PHE A 64 0.75 -3.20 -2.88
N ALA A 65 1.46 -2.82 -3.93
CA ALA A 65 2.14 -3.78 -4.79
C ALA A 65 3.60 -3.41 -4.98
N THR A 66 4.47 -4.41 -4.96
CA THR A 66 5.89 -4.23 -5.19
C THR A 66 6.50 -5.50 -5.77
N ASP A 67 7.61 -5.33 -6.48
CA ASP A 67 8.45 -6.42 -6.96
C ASP A 67 9.72 -6.57 -6.10
N HIS A 68 9.89 -5.76 -5.07
CA HIS A 68 11.04 -5.77 -4.19
C HIS A 68 10.67 -6.42 -2.84
N MET A 69 11.23 -7.59 -2.56
CA MET A 69 10.83 -8.38 -1.39
C MET A 69 11.14 -7.69 -0.06
N GLY A 70 12.26 -6.99 0.04
CA GLY A 70 12.58 -6.22 1.25
C GLY A 70 11.56 -5.13 1.52
N HIS A 71 11.10 -4.46 0.47
CA HIS A 71 10.06 -3.44 0.57
C HIS A 71 8.71 -4.06 0.98
N ALA A 72 8.39 -5.24 0.43
CA ALA A 72 7.17 -5.96 0.81
C ALA A 72 7.17 -6.31 2.29
N ARG A 73 8.28 -6.83 2.81
CA ARG A 73 8.41 -7.18 4.24
C ARG A 73 8.28 -5.94 5.12
N TRP A 74 8.89 -4.85 4.72
CA TRP A 74 8.82 -3.58 5.43
C TRP A 74 7.37 -3.09 5.54
N ALA A 75 6.68 -3.01 4.40
CA ALA A 75 5.29 -2.55 4.36
C ALA A 75 4.37 -3.47 5.16
N LEU A 76 4.53 -4.78 5.00
CA LEU A 76 3.73 -5.76 5.73
C LEU A 76 3.96 -5.64 7.24
N GLY A 77 5.21 -5.55 7.67
CA GLY A 77 5.54 -5.45 9.09
C GLY A 77 4.92 -4.24 9.75
N LEU A 78 4.97 -3.08 9.09
CA LEU A 78 4.39 -1.85 9.64
C LEU A 78 2.86 -1.86 9.60
N ALA A 79 2.27 -2.23 8.45
CA ALA A 79 0.83 -2.15 8.28
C ALA A 79 0.08 -3.23 9.05
N ALA A 80 0.60 -4.46 9.08
CA ALA A 80 -0.05 -5.54 9.82
C ALA A 80 -0.03 -5.31 11.34
N ASN A 81 0.95 -4.55 11.82
CA ASN A 81 1.04 -4.20 13.24
C ASN A 81 0.39 -2.85 13.57
N HIS A 82 -0.15 -2.17 12.58
CA HIS A 82 -0.86 -0.92 12.83
C HIS A 82 -2.25 -1.21 13.40
N PRO A 83 -2.66 -0.52 14.49
CA PRO A 83 -3.91 -0.86 15.19
C PRO A 83 -5.17 -0.65 14.34
N ASP A 84 -5.11 0.23 13.33
CA ASP A 84 -6.28 0.55 12.51
C ASP A 84 -6.38 -0.30 11.24
N PHE A 85 -5.42 -1.20 10.99
CA PHE A 85 -5.41 -2.03 9.79
C PHE A 85 -5.43 -3.51 10.13
N GLN A 86 -6.05 -4.27 9.24
CA GLN A 86 -6.06 -5.72 9.28
C GLN A 86 -5.60 -6.26 7.93
N TRP A 87 -4.55 -7.10 7.92
CA TRP A 87 -4.12 -7.79 6.72
C TRP A 87 -5.20 -8.81 6.32
N THR A 88 -5.64 -8.75 5.07
CA THR A 88 -6.77 -9.57 4.62
C THR A 88 -6.37 -10.95 4.10
N ALA A 89 -5.08 -11.20 3.89
CA ALA A 89 -4.62 -12.48 3.35
C ALA A 89 -4.91 -13.65 4.29
N GLN A 90 -5.40 -14.74 3.73
CA GLN A 90 -5.65 -15.98 4.44
C GLN A 90 -4.65 -17.08 4.05
N GLY A 91 -3.93 -16.89 2.94
CA GLY A 91 -2.92 -17.82 2.47
C GLY A 91 -2.00 -17.17 1.44
N PRO A 92 -0.94 -17.89 1.00
CA PRO A 92 0.06 -17.32 0.09
C PRO A 92 -0.50 -16.81 -1.24
N GLU A 93 -1.53 -17.45 -1.78
CA GLU A 93 -2.10 -17.02 -3.05
C GLU A 93 -2.67 -15.61 -2.99
N ASP A 94 -3.14 -15.19 -1.81
CA ASP A 94 -3.75 -13.87 -1.64
C ASP A 94 -2.75 -12.73 -1.80
N TRP A 95 -1.45 -12.98 -1.63
CA TRP A 95 -0.44 -11.94 -1.79
C TRP A 95 0.50 -12.18 -2.98
N ARG A 96 0.33 -13.31 -3.68
CA ARG A 96 1.10 -13.64 -4.90
C ARG A 96 0.36 -13.27 -6.17
N THR A 97 -0.95 -13.10 -6.09
CA THR A 97 -1.83 -12.87 -7.24
C THR A 97 -2.44 -11.48 -7.16
N ARG A 98 -2.50 -10.79 -8.31
CA ARG A 98 -3.16 -9.49 -8.38
C ARG A 98 -4.61 -9.62 -7.91
N TRP A 99 -5.13 -8.57 -7.27
CA TRP A 99 -6.52 -8.51 -6.84
C TRP A 99 -7.46 -8.78 -8.01
N ALA A 100 -8.55 -9.52 -7.76
CA ALA A 100 -9.48 -9.94 -8.81
C ALA A 100 -10.10 -8.75 -9.56
N ASP A 101 -10.31 -7.62 -8.88
CA ASP A 101 -10.84 -6.40 -9.44
C ASP A 101 -9.75 -5.38 -9.83
N GLY A 102 -8.50 -5.82 -9.88
CA GLY A 102 -7.37 -4.97 -10.26
C GLY A 102 -7.02 -5.10 -11.73
N TYR A 103 -6.39 -4.06 -12.27
CA TYR A 103 -5.88 -4.05 -13.63
C TYR A 103 -4.36 -4.03 -13.62
N PRO A 104 -3.69 -4.60 -14.66
CA PRO A 104 -2.24 -4.47 -14.77
C PRO A 104 -1.84 -3.01 -14.89
N THR A 105 -0.76 -2.63 -14.21
CA THR A 105 -0.18 -1.31 -14.39
C THR A 105 0.61 -1.26 -15.69
N ARG A 106 0.88 -0.06 -16.20
CA ARG A 106 1.77 0.08 -17.38
C ARG A 106 3.15 -0.49 -17.08
N TYR A 107 3.60 -0.38 -15.84
CA TYR A 107 4.86 -0.96 -15.39
C TYR A 107 4.87 -2.47 -15.56
N GLU A 108 3.79 -3.14 -15.16
CA GLU A 108 3.62 -4.58 -15.33
C GLU A 108 3.47 -4.99 -16.79
N GLU A 109 2.65 -4.25 -17.56
CA GLU A 109 2.43 -4.52 -18.99
C GLU A 109 3.69 -4.39 -19.82
N LYS A 110 4.59 -3.47 -19.45
CA LYS A 110 5.86 -3.29 -20.14
C LYS A 110 6.93 -4.29 -19.73
N GLY A 111 6.61 -5.19 -18.76
CA GLY A 111 7.56 -6.15 -18.25
C GLY A 111 8.65 -5.54 -17.38
N LEU A 112 8.44 -4.33 -16.89
CA LEU A 112 9.42 -3.64 -16.03
C LEU A 112 9.38 -4.15 -14.60
N ALA A 113 8.24 -4.69 -14.16
CA ALA A 113 8.15 -5.33 -12.85
C ALA A 113 8.92 -6.64 -12.86
N GLY A 114 9.58 -6.97 -11.75
CA GLY A 114 10.32 -8.22 -11.62
C GLY A 114 9.41 -9.45 -11.69
N PRO A 115 10.00 -10.65 -11.78
CA PRO A 115 9.23 -11.90 -11.91
C PRO A 115 8.43 -12.24 -10.66
N HIS A 116 8.85 -11.71 -9.50
CA HIS A 116 8.15 -11.94 -8.24
C HIS A 116 7.46 -10.65 -7.82
N ARG A 117 6.14 -10.69 -7.80
CA ARG A 117 5.32 -9.54 -7.40
C ARG A 117 4.54 -9.92 -6.15
N VAL A 118 4.40 -8.95 -5.26
CA VAL A 118 3.65 -9.10 -4.02
C VAL A 118 2.53 -8.08 -4.01
N TYR A 119 1.33 -8.54 -3.68
CA TYR A 119 0.12 -7.72 -3.59
C TYR A 119 -0.41 -7.81 -2.17
N LEU A 120 -0.34 -6.72 -1.42
CA LEU A 120 -0.80 -6.67 -0.04
C LEU A 120 -2.08 -5.86 0.04
N GLU A 121 -3.02 -6.34 0.83
CA GLU A 121 -4.28 -5.64 1.07
C GLU A 121 -4.53 -5.56 2.56
N PHE A 122 -4.82 -4.35 3.03
CA PHE A 122 -5.14 -4.08 4.42
C PHE A 122 -6.50 -3.41 4.50
N ARG A 123 -7.38 -3.93 5.35
CA ARG A 123 -8.68 -3.32 5.60
C ARG A 123 -8.57 -2.39 6.80
N ARG A 124 -9.09 -1.16 6.64
CA ARG A 124 -9.22 -0.27 7.77
C ARG A 124 -10.31 -0.79 8.69
N ARG A 125 -9.96 -1.00 9.96
CA ARG A 125 -10.92 -1.49 10.94
C ARG A 125 -12.04 -0.47 11.10
N GLY A 126 -13.25 -0.95 11.27
CA GLY A 126 -14.42 -0.13 11.55
C GLY A 126 -14.42 0.31 13.00
N GLY A 127 -14.83 1.49 13.21
CA GLY A 127 -15.07 1.92 14.55
C GLY A 127 -14.38 2.85 15.21
#